data_b7dc6ebee24b89d35ffa0b837fd6fe03
#
_entry.id   b7dc6ebee24b89d35ffa0b837fd6fe03
#
_cell.length_a   1.000
_cell.length_b   1.000
_cell.length_c   1.000
_cell.angle_alpha   90.00
_cell.angle_beta   90.00
_cell.angle_gamma   90.00
#
_symmetry.space_group_name_H-M   'P 1'
#
loop_
_entity.id
_entity.type
_entity.pdbx_description
1 polymer ?
#
loop_
_entity_poly.entity_id
_entity_poly.type
_entity_poly.pdbx_seq_one_letter_code
_entity_poly.pdbx_strand_id
1 'polypeptide(L)'
;LYVLTAESGIFLCMKRVPKKANFSTIPDLFDTAAILLETSQQGTMRFVKEYQLRQRRDVIGQNYRSLRSASRLSQILVKNASHMPESEWLFRLTERAFNAFAAGKAPNVVLLKSLYLLLKDEGYPVRESWWPTLRADLRETAKCLLSEPSPIHIGKPEQDTCEHIEEHLTQWMRHHTDLITPD
;
A
#
# COMPACT_ATOMS: atom_id res chain seq x y z
N LEU A 1 -0.12 16.02 3.90
CA LEU A 1 -0.67 14.67 3.98
C LEU A 1 -1.03 14.18 2.59
N TYR A 2 -0.63 12.97 2.23
CA TYR A 2 -1.26 12.25 1.13
C TYR A 2 -2.47 11.49 1.66
N VAL A 3 -3.59 11.62 0.96
CA VAL A 3 -4.86 11.00 1.32
C VAL A 3 -5.36 10.21 0.13
N LEU A 4 -5.76 8.97 0.37
CA LEU A 4 -6.44 8.12 -0.60
C LEU A 4 -7.92 8.05 -0.24
N THR A 5 -8.77 8.33 -1.22
CA THR A 5 -10.22 8.19 -1.11
C THR A 5 -10.77 7.31 -2.22
N ALA A 6 -11.91 6.67 -1.96
CA ALA A 6 -12.57 5.83 -2.96
C ALA A 6 -13.09 6.62 -4.17
N GLU A 7 -13.40 7.91 -3.98
CA GLU A 7 -14.07 8.74 -5.00
C GLU A 7 -13.07 9.56 -5.82
N SER A 8 -11.98 10.03 -5.20
CA SER A 8 -11.07 11.01 -5.80
C SER A 8 -9.62 10.52 -5.92
N GLY A 9 -9.36 9.24 -5.60
CA GLY A 9 -8.00 8.69 -5.62
C GLY A 9 -7.09 9.32 -4.58
N ILE A 10 -5.80 9.44 -4.92
CA ILE A 10 -4.77 10.00 -4.05
C ILE A 10 -4.52 11.47 -4.39
N PHE A 11 -4.51 12.29 -3.36
CA PHE A 11 -4.18 13.70 -3.49
C PHE A 11 -3.43 14.23 -2.26
N LEU A 12 -2.74 15.35 -2.46
CA LEU A 12 -2.07 16.08 -1.38
C LEU A 12 -3.05 17.05 -0.73
N CYS A 13 -3.10 17.06 0.59
CA CYS A 13 -3.80 18.07 1.36
C CYS A 13 -2.95 18.57 2.54
N MET A 14 -3.28 19.75 3.04
CA MET A 14 -2.63 20.38 4.17
C MET A 14 -3.52 20.29 5.41
N LYS A 15 -2.94 20.03 6.59
CA LYS A 15 -3.63 20.15 7.87
C LYS A 15 -2.84 21.03 8.79
N ARG A 16 -3.47 22.06 9.33
CA ARG A 16 -2.91 22.86 10.41
C ARG A 16 -3.05 22.09 11.71
N VAL A 17 -1.95 21.81 12.39
CA VAL A 17 -1.92 21.16 13.68
C VAL A 17 -1.83 22.23 14.77
N PRO A 18 -2.82 22.38 15.65
CA PRO A 18 -2.76 23.34 16.75
C PRO A 18 -1.71 22.91 17.80
N LYS A 19 -1.11 23.88 18.49
CA LYS A 19 -0.08 23.63 19.53
C LYS A 19 -0.55 22.71 20.66
N LYS A 20 -1.85 22.67 20.95
CA LYS A 20 -2.49 21.80 21.95
C LYS A 20 -3.47 20.85 21.26
N ALA A 21 -2.97 20.02 20.36
CA ALA A 21 -3.81 19.04 19.70
C ALA A 21 -3.92 17.76 20.53
N ASN A 22 -5.12 17.17 20.58
CA ASN A 22 -5.34 15.86 21.15
C ASN A 22 -4.87 14.78 20.17
N PHE A 23 -4.44 13.63 20.70
CA PHE A 23 -3.95 12.50 19.91
C PHE A 23 -4.92 12.07 18.78
N SER A 24 -6.22 12.07 19.04
CA SER A 24 -7.27 11.70 18.08
C SER A 24 -7.50 12.74 16.98
N THR A 25 -6.96 13.96 17.10
CA THR A 25 -7.11 15.03 16.10
C THR A 25 -5.89 15.22 15.22
N ILE A 26 -4.80 14.51 15.52
CA ILE A 26 -3.57 14.53 14.75
C ILE A 26 -3.58 13.31 13.82
N PRO A 27 -3.58 13.50 12.50
CA PRO A 27 -3.42 12.40 11.55
C PRO A 27 -2.09 11.68 11.76
N ASP A 28 -2.14 10.36 11.65
CA ASP A 28 -0.95 9.53 11.67
C ASP A 28 -0.90 8.65 10.41
N LEU A 29 0.23 7.97 10.20
CA LEU A 29 0.41 7.07 9.08
C LEU A 29 -0.62 5.93 9.14
N PHE A 30 -1.17 5.59 7.99
CA PHE A 30 -2.10 4.47 7.80
C PHE A 30 -3.44 4.61 8.54
N ASP A 31 -3.77 5.80 9.06
CA ASP A 31 -5.08 6.10 9.64
C ASP A 31 -6.18 6.00 8.58
N THR A 32 -7.34 5.50 8.99
CA THR A 32 -8.61 5.73 8.28
C THR A 32 -9.42 6.77 9.03
N ALA A 33 -9.86 7.80 8.33
CA ALA A 33 -10.59 8.92 8.91
C ALA A 33 -11.66 9.45 7.96
N ALA A 34 -12.71 10.04 8.53
CA ALA A 34 -13.57 10.95 7.79
C ALA A 34 -12.95 12.35 7.83
N ILE A 35 -12.83 12.97 6.67
CA ILE A 35 -12.22 14.29 6.52
C ILE A 35 -13.17 15.25 5.81
N LEU A 36 -13.27 16.47 6.32
CA LEU A 36 -13.90 17.57 5.62
C LEU A 36 -12.80 18.44 5.01
N LEU A 37 -12.87 18.61 3.69
CA LEU A 37 -11.89 19.39 2.93
C LEU A 37 -12.46 20.75 2.58
N GLU A 38 -11.60 21.76 2.61
CA GLU A 38 -11.84 23.10 2.12
C GLU A 38 -10.80 23.42 1.04
N THR A 39 -11.23 23.93 -0.09
CA THR A 39 -10.33 24.33 -1.17
C THR A 39 -9.94 25.78 -1.00
N SER A 40 -8.67 26.12 -1.27
CA SER A 40 -8.22 27.51 -1.27
C SER A 40 -9.00 28.36 -2.28
N GLN A 41 -9.07 29.67 -2.05
CA GLN A 41 -9.75 30.60 -2.98
C GLN A 41 -9.22 30.50 -4.42
N GLN A 42 -7.95 30.13 -4.59
CA GLN A 42 -7.33 29.93 -5.90
C GLN A 42 -7.56 28.52 -6.49
N GLY A 43 -8.26 27.63 -5.78
CA GLY A 43 -8.57 26.27 -6.25
C GLY A 43 -7.42 25.27 -6.28
N THR A 44 -6.20 25.69 -5.90
CA THR A 44 -4.98 24.90 -6.09
C THR A 44 -4.61 24.03 -4.89
N MET A 45 -5.09 24.36 -3.69
CA MET A 45 -4.74 23.65 -2.45
C MET A 45 -5.96 23.18 -1.68
N ARG A 46 -5.89 21.98 -1.15
CA ARG A 46 -6.91 21.38 -0.27
C ARG A 46 -6.42 21.41 1.17
N PHE A 47 -7.30 21.89 2.07
CA PHE A 47 -7.03 21.95 3.51
C PHE A 47 -7.98 21.02 4.24
N VAL A 48 -7.46 20.25 5.20
CA VAL A 48 -8.28 19.44 6.11
C VAL A 48 -8.86 20.37 7.18
N LYS A 49 -10.15 20.67 7.07
CA LYS A 49 -10.92 21.48 8.03
C LYS A 49 -11.28 20.66 9.26
N GLU A 50 -11.86 19.48 9.01
CA GLU A 50 -12.22 18.54 10.09
C GLU A 50 -11.56 17.19 9.83
N TYR A 51 -11.15 16.56 10.90
CA TYR A 51 -10.55 15.22 10.87
C TYR A 51 -11.19 14.40 11.99
N GLN A 52 -11.86 13.35 11.62
CA GLN A 52 -12.47 12.40 12.53
C GLN A 52 -11.86 11.03 12.32
N LEU A 53 -11.00 10.63 13.25
CA LEU A 53 -10.37 9.33 13.24
C LEU A 53 -11.43 8.22 13.30
N ARG A 54 -11.36 7.26 12.40
CA ARG A 54 -12.20 6.05 12.36
C ARG A 54 -11.43 4.84 12.83
N GLN A 55 -10.20 4.69 12.35
CA GLN A 55 -9.34 3.59 12.73
C GLN A 55 -7.89 4.05 12.72
N ARG A 56 -7.18 3.77 13.81
CA ARG A 56 -5.73 3.95 13.91
C ARG A 56 -5.03 2.60 13.82
N ARG A 57 -3.90 2.59 13.13
CA ARG A 57 -3.09 1.38 12.92
C ARG A 57 -1.67 1.57 13.43
N ASP A 58 -1.51 2.16 14.61
CA ASP A 58 -0.23 2.42 15.28
C ASP A 58 0.63 1.18 15.46
N VAL A 59 0.01 0.00 15.58
CA VAL A 59 0.70 -1.29 15.63
C VAL A 59 1.60 -1.56 14.42
N ILE A 60 1.29 -0.98 13.25
CA ILE A 60 2.16 -1.09 12.07
C ILE A 60 3.52 -0.45 12.36
N GLY A 61 3.52 0.71 13.03
CA GLY A 61 4.74 1.43 13.40
C GLY A 61 5.58 0.75 14.48
N GLN A 62 4.99 -0.16 15.27
CA GLN A 62 5.67 -0.90 16.32
C GLN A 62 6.53 -2.06 15.78
N ASN A 63 6.31 -2.47 14.53
CA ASN A 63 7.07 -3.53 13.87
C ASN A 63 7.78 -2.96 12.64
N TYR A 64 9.12 -2.94 12.67
CA TYR A 64 9.93 -2.41 11.58
C TYR A 64 9.60 -3.00 10.21
N ARG A 65 9.40 -4.32 10.12
CA ARG A 65 9.08 -4.98 8.85
C ARG A 65 7.70 -4.58 8.32
N SER A 66 6.71 -4.51 9.20
CA SER A 66 5.36 -4.02 8.84
C SER A 66 5.40 -2.58 8.38
N LEU A 67 6.12 -1.71 9.12
CA LEU A 67 6.29 -0.31 8.77
C LEU A 67 6.99 -0.15 7.40
N ARG A 68 8.08 -0.88 7.18
CA ARG A 68 8.82 -0.86 5.90
C ARG A 68 7.91 -1.28 4.73
N SER A 69 7.20 -2.39 4.86
CA SER A 69 6.34 -2.92 3.79
C SER A 69 5.14 -2.01 3.51
N ALA A 70 4.48 -1.52 4.56
CA ALA A 70 3.35 -0.58 4.43
C ALA A 70 3.79 0.76 3.82
N SER A 71 4.94 1.28 4.25
CA SER A 71 5.52 2.52 3.69
C SER A 71 5.89 2.34 2.21
N ARG A 72 6.48 1.20 1.84
CA ARG A 72 6.83 0.90 0.46
C ARG A 72 5.60 0.82 -0.44
N LEU A 73 4.54 0.14 0.00
CA LEU A 73 3.27 0.12 -0.71
C LEU A 73 2.73 1.55 -0.88
N SER A 74 2.68 2.33 0.20
CA SER A 74 2.21 3.72 0.15
C SER A 74 3.01 4.59 -0.81
N GLN A 75 4.34 4.45 -0.84
CA GLN A 75 5.19 5.20 -1.76
C GLN A 75 4.92 4.85 -3.23
N ILE A 76 4.72 3.56 -3.55
CA ILE A 76 4.35 3.13 -4.90
C ILE A 76 3.01 3.77 -5.29
N LEU A 77 2.01 3.69 -4.41
CA LEU A 77 0.69 4.26 -4.68
C LEU A 77 0.74 5.79 -4.88
N VAL A 78 1.45 6.51 -4.01
CA VAL A 78 1.58 7.97 -4.11
C VAL A 78 2.29 8.40 -5.39
N LYS A 79 3.37 7.70 -5.76
CA LYS A 79 4.13 8.03 -6.98
C LYS A 79 3.34 7.79 -8.27
N ASN A 80 2.39 6.87 -8.24
CA ASN A 80 1.62 6.45 -9.42
C ASN A 80 0.16 6.92 -9.40
N ALA A 81 -0.25 7.68 -8.40
CA ALA A 81 -1.63 8.09 -8.16
C ALA A 81 -2.31 8.77 -9.36
N SER A 82 -1.55 9.56 -10.13
CA SER A 82 -2.07 10.29 -11.30
C SER A 82 -2.42 9.39 -12.50
N HIS A 83 -1.94 8.16 -12.49
CA HIS A 83 -2.09 7.20 -13.59
C HIS A 83 -3.05 6.06 -13.27
N MET A 84 -3.59 6.00 -12.04
CA MET A 84 -4.48 4.93 -11.56
C MET A 84 -5.93 5.42 -11.56
N PRO A 85 -6.75 5.08 -12.56
CA PRO A 85 -8.12 5.60 -12.69
C PRO A 85 -9.11 4.97 -11.69
N GLU A 86 -8.87 3.72 -11.28
CA GLU A 86 -9.79 2.94 -10.43
C GLU A 86 -9.59 3.21 -8.94
N SER A 87 -9.98 4.41 -8.48
CA SER A 87 -9.74 4.85 -7.10
C SER A 87 -10.47 4.01 -6.04
N GLU A 88 -11.67 3.51 -6.31
CA GLU A 88 -12.42 2.69 -5.35
C GLU A 88 -11.75 1.35 -5.11
N TRP A 89 -11.30 0.68 -6.17
CA TRP A 89 -10.58 -0.59 -6.05
C TRP A 89 -9.25 -0.40 -5.32
N LEU A 90 -8.50 0.64 -5.68
CA LEU A 90 -7.23 1.01 -5.04
C LEU A 90 -7.42 1.28 -3.55
N PHE A 91 -8.48 2.00 -3.17
CA PHE A 91 -8.84 2.23 -1.78
C PHE A 91 -9.09 0.92 -1.05
N ARG A 92 -9.89 0.01 -1.61
CA ARG A 92 -10.18 -1.31 -1.03
C ARG A 92 -8.93 -2.17 -0.89
N LEU A 93 -8.04 -2.18 -1.90
CA LEU A 93 -6.77 -2.90 -1.85
C LEU A 93 -5.91 -2.39 -0.69
N THR A 94 -5.76 -1.07 -0.59
CA THR A 94 -4.96 -0.40 0.44
C THR A 94 -5.51 -0.68 1.85
N GLU A 95 -6.81 -0.55 2.05
CA GLU A 95 -7.48 -0.86 3.31
C GLU A 95 -7.23 -2.32 3.74
N ARG A 96 -7.38 -3.27 2.82
CA ARG A 96 -7.10 -4.68 3.09
C ARG A 96 -5.65 -4.93 3.47
N ALA A 97 -4.71 -4.31 2.75
CA ALA A 97 -3.29 -4.44 3.04
C ALA A 97 -2.93 -3.87 4.42
N PHE A 98 -3.39 -2.66 4.74
CA PHE A 98 -3.11 -2.03 6.04
C PHE A 98 -3.77 -2.77 7.19
N ASN A 99 -4.98 -3.30 7.00
CA ASN A 99 -5.62 -4.16 8.00
C ASN A 99 -4.86 -5.46 8.21
N ALA A 100 -4.31 -6.06 7.15
CA ALA A 100 -3.48 -7.26 7.26
C ALA A 100 -2.16 -6.98 7.98
N PHE A 101 -1.49 -5.85 7.70
CA PHE A 101 -0.30 -5.41 8.45
C PHE A 101 -0.62 -5.18 9.93
N ALA A 102 -1.71 -4.49 10.24
CA ALA A 102 -2.15 -4.22 11.61
C ALA A 102 -2.56 -5.50 12.36
N ALA A 103 -3.08 -6.50 11.66
CA ALA A 103 -3.38 -7.83 12.21
C ALA A 103 -2.14 -8.72 12.39
N GLY A 104 -0.93 -8.20 12.17
CA GLY A 104 0.32 -8.95 12.35
C GLY A 104 0.56 -10.03 11.30
N LYS A 105 -0.07 -9.92 10.12
CA LYS A 105 0.22 -10.83 9.01
C LYS A 105 1.64 -10.64 8.51
N ALA A 106 2.26 -11.72 7.97
CA ALA A 106 3.62 -11.69 7.43
C ALA A 106 3.79 -10.55 6.41
N PRO A 107 4.59 -9.50 6.72
CA PRO A 107 4.57 -8.25 5.96
C PRO A 107 5.01 -8.41 4.50
N ASN A 108 5.99 -9.26 4.24
CA ASN A 108 6.48 -9.52 2.89
C ASN A 108 5.43 -10.21 2.03
N VAL A 109 4.64 -11.12 2.62
CA VAL A 109 3.54 -11.79 1.92
C VAL A 109 2.42 -10.80 1.60
N VAL A 110 2.07 -9.93 2.55
CA VAL A 110 1.05 -8.89 2.35
C VAL A 110 1.50 -7.93 1.24
N LEU A 111 2.76 -7.48 1.25
CA LEU A 111 3.30 -6.60 0.23
C LEU A 111 3.31 -7.28 -1.15
N LEU A 112 3.86 -8.49 -1.26
CA LEU A 112 3.88 -9.26 -2.50
C LEU A 112 2.49 -9.41 -3.12
N LYS A 113 1.50 -9.79 -2.31
CA LYS A 113 0.10 -9.91 -2.76
C LYS A 113 -0.47 -8.58 -3.23
N SER A 114 -0.22 -7.51 -2.48
CA SER A 114 -0.73 -6.20 -2.82
C SER A 114 -0.15 -5.70 -4.15
N LEU A 115 1.15 -5.89 -4.38
CA LEU A 115 1.80 -5.53 -5.64
C LEU A 115 1.31 -6.39 -6.81
N TYR A 116 1.17 -7.69 -6.60
CA TYR A 116 0.65 -8.60 -7.63
C TYR A 116 -0.78 -8.23 -8.04
N LEU A 117 -1.65 -7.95 -7.06
CA LEU A 117 -3.04 -7.54 -7.31
C LEU A 117 -3.09 -6.17 -7.98
N LEU A 118 -2.27 -5.23 -7.55
CA LEU A 118 -2.16 -3.90 -8.17
C LEU A 118 -1.82 -4.04 -9.66
N LEU A 119 -0.77 -4.78 -9.99
CA LEU A 119 -0.35 -4.98 -11.37
C LEU A 119 -1.40 -5.66 -12.23
N LYS A 120 -2.04 -6.68 -11.66
CA LYS A 120 -3.11 -7.42 -12.35
C LYS A 120 -4.31 -6.52 -12.67
N ASP A 121 -4.70 -5.67 -11.72
CA ASP A 121 -5.87 -4.80 -11.87
C ASP A 121 -5.59 -3.64 -12.84
N GLU A 122 -4.38 -3.11 -12.82
CA GLU A 122 -3.90 -2.12 -13.81
C GLU A 122 -3.71 -2.71 -15.22
N GLY A 123 -4.04 -3.99 -15.42
CA GLY A 123 -4.02 -4.64 -16.72
C GLY A 123 -2.65 -5.11 -17.21
N TYR A 124 -1.64 -5.09 -16.34
CA TYR A 124 -0.32 -5.62 -16.72
C TYR A 124 -0.36 -7.15 -16.83
N PRO A 125 0.30 -7.74 -17.84
CA PRO A 125 0.28 -9.18 -18.10
C PRO A 125 1.20 -9.94 -17.14
N VAL A 126 0.97 -9.79 -15.84
CA VAL A 126 1.83 -10.38 -14.78
C VAL A 126 1.86 -11.90 -14.89
N ARG A 127 0.73 -12.50 -15.23
CA ARG A 127 0.59 -13.94 -15.32
C ARG A 127 1.27 -14.52 -16.55
N GLU A 128 1.22 -13.80 -17.67
CA GLU A 128 1.73 -14.22 -18.97
C GLU A 128 3.20 -13.85 -19.12
N SER A 129 3.65 -12.76 -18.52
CA SER A 129 4.97 -12.18 -18.74
C SER A 129 5.91 -12.32 -17.55
N TRP A 130 5.48 -11.97 -16.32
CA TRP A 130 6.34 -12.13 -15.14
C TRP A 130 6.43 -13.57 -14.66
N TRP A 131 5.29 -14.26 -14.58
CA TRP A 131 5.22 -15.60 -14.01
C TRP A 131 6.17 -16.62 -14.67
N PRO A 132 6.31 -16.69 -16.02
CA PRO A 132 7.25 -17.60 -16.66
C PRO A 132 8.72 -17.31 -16.37
N THR A 133 9.07 -16.08 -15.96
CA THR A 133 10.46 -15.69 -15.64
C THR A 133 10.92 -16.21 -14.28
N LEU A 134 10.01 -16.62 -13.42
CA LEU A 134 10.34 -17.24 -12.15
C LEU A 134 10.89 -18.66 -12.36
N ARG A 135 11.91 -19.04 -11.58
CA ARG A 135 12.37 -20.42 -11.48
C ARG A 135 11.24 -21.32 -11.00
N ALA A 136 11.29 -22.60 -11.35
CA ALA A 136 10.20 -23.55 -11.05
C ALA A 136 9.91 -23.67 -9.54
N ASP A 137 10.96 -23.73 -8.71
CA ASP A 137 10.86 -23.77 -7.25
C ASP A 137 10.20 -22.52 -6.66
N LEU A 138 10.59 -21.32 -7.14
CA LEU A 138 9.99 -20.06 -6.73
C LEU A 138 8.56 -19.91 -7.21
N ARG A 139 8.24 -20.48 -8.37
CA ARG A 139 6.90 -20.42 -8.96
C ARG A 139 5.87 -21.16 -8.13
N GLU A 140 6.19 -22.36 -7.64
CA GLU A 140 5.29 -23.11 -6.76
C GLU A 140 5.09 -22.38 -5.43
N THR A 141 6.15 -21.84 -4.84
CA THR A 141 6.05 -21.03 -3.62
C THR A 141 5.21 -19.77 -3.86
N ALA A 142 5.46 -19.04 -4.95
CA ALA A 142 4.67 -17.86 -5.30
C ALA A 142 3.19 -18.18 -5.49
N LYS A 143 2.86 -19.32 -6.12
CA LYS A 143 1.49 -19.79 -6.31
C LYS A 143 0.80 -19.99 -4.95
N CYS A 144 1.44 -20.69 -4.04
CA CYS A 144 0.93 -20.93 -2.68
C CYS A 144 0.73 -19.58 -1.95
N LEU A 145 1.78 -18.74 -1.90
CA LEU A 145 1.71 -17.44 -1.24
C LEU A 145 0.61 -16.54 -1.79
N LEU A 146 0.38 -16.52 -3.10
CA LEU A 146 -0.63 -15.66 -3.73
C LEU A 146 -2.06 -16.19 -3.61
N SER A 147 -2.27 -17.51 -3.55
CA SER A 147 -3.60 -18.12 -3.48
C SER A 147 -4.15 -18.26 -2.06
N GLU A 148 -3.29 -18.50 -1.07
CA GLU A 148 -3.70 -18.72 0.30
C GLU A 148 -3.83 -17.42 1.11
N PRO A 149 -4.60 -17.39 2.21
CA PRO A 149 -4.60 -16.25 3.13
C PRO A 149 -3.21 -15.94 3.66
N SER A 150 -2.86 -14.65 3.82
CA SER A 150 -1.56 -14.27 4.38
C SER A 150 -1.39 -14.82 5.80
N PRO A 151 -0.34 -15.60 6.08
CA PRO A 151 -0.09 -16.18 7.40
C PRO A 151 0.32 -15.09 8.41
N ILE A 152 0.24 -15.40 9.71
CA ILE A 152 0.76 -14.53 10.78
C ILE A 152 2.29 -14.73 10.89
N HIS A 153 2.73 -15.96 10.83
CA HIS A 153 4.15 -16.31 10.92
C HIS A 153 4.57 -17.14 9.73
N ILE A 154 5.75 -16.85 9.23
CA ILE A 154 6.47 -17.68 8.26
C ILE A 154 7.88 -17.94 8.79
N GLY A 155 8.40 -19.10 8.52
CA GLY A 155 9.77 -19.46 8.87
C GLY A 155 10.79 -18.58 8.14
N LYS A 156 12.01 -18.46 8.67
CA LYS A 156 13.05 -17.65 8.04
C LYS A 156 13.32 -18.05 6.57
N PRO A 157 13.42 -19.35 6.22
CA PRO A 157 13.63 -19.76 4.83
C PRO A 157 12.49 -19.33 3.90
N GLU A 158 11.25 -19.42 4.36
CA GLU A 158 10.08 -18.99 3.59
C GLU A 158 10.03 -17.47 3.44
N GLN A 159 10.46 -16.75 4.48
CA GLN A 159 10.58 -15.30 4.45
C GLN A 159 11.62 -14.86 3.41
N ASP A 160 12.83 -15.43 3.43
CA ASP A 160 13.90 -15.14 2.48
C ASP A 160 13.43 -15.44 1.04
N THR A 161 12.70 -16.53 0.85
CA THR A 161 12.09 -16.88 -0.45
C THR A 161 11.04 -15.87 -0.87
N CYS A 162 10.17 -15.44 0.04
CA CYS A 162 9.14 -14.43 -0.25
C CYS A 162 9.77 -13.07 -0.60
N GLU A 163 10.82 -12.66 0.10
CA GLU A 163 11.59 -11.45 -0.19
C GLU A 163 12.19 -11.52 -1.61
N HIS A 164 12.78 -12.65 -1.95
CA HIS A 164 13.34 -12.86 -3.29
C HIS A 164 12.28 -12.79 -4.41
N ILE A 165 11.11 -13.38 -4.19
CA ILE A 165 9.98 -13.31 -5.14
C ILE A 165 9.49 -11.86 -5.27
N GLU A 166 9.39 -11.13 -4.17
CA GLU A 166 8.94 -9.73 -4.14
C GLU A 166 9.94 -8.80 -4.84
N GLU A 167 11.24 -8.99 -4.62
CA GLU A 167 12.31 -8.28 -5.31
C GLU A 167 12.26 -8.53 -6.81
N HIS A 168 12.08 -9.79 -7.22
CA HIS A 168 11.96 -10.19 -8.62
C HIS A 168 10.72 -9.54 -9.27
N LEU A 169 9.58 -9.49 -8.57
CA LEU A 169 8.39 -8.80 -9.04
C LEU A 169 8.64 -7.30 -9.20
N THR A 170 9.29 -6.68 -8.22
CA THR A 170 9.63 -5.26 -8.26
C THR A 170 10.58 -4.92 -9.40
N GLN A 171 11.57 -5.77 -9.64
CA GLN A 171 12.49 -5.61 -10.77
C GLN A 171 11.76 -5.75 -12.11
N TRP A 172 10.86 -6.71 -12.21
CA TRP A 172 10.01 -6.87 -13.39
C TRP A 172 9.13 -5.63 -13.61
N MET A 173 8.51 -5.07 -12.55
CA MET A 173 7.74 -3.83 -12.62
C MET A 173 8.56 -2.71 -13.25
N ARG A 174 9.80 -2.49 -12.79
CA ARG A 174 10.69 -1.42 -13.30
C ARG A 174 10.96 -1.49 -14.78
N HIS A 175 10.98 -2.68 -15.36
CA HIS A 175 11.35 -2.90 -16.75
C HIS A 175 10.17 -3.09 -17.70
N HIS A 176 8.99 -3.42 -17.19
CA HIS A 176 7.86 -3.85 -18.02
C HIS A 176 6.57 -3.07 -17.74
N THR A 177 6.63 -2.06 -16.88
CA THR A 177 5.49 -1.20 -16.59
C THR A 177 5.91 0.26 -16.54
N ASP A 178 4.94 1.16 -16.66
CA ASP A 178 5.15 2.60 -16.49
C ASP A 178 5.10 3.03 -15.01
N LEU A 179 4.95 2.07 -14.09
CA LEU A 179 4.84 2.34 -12.66
C LEU A 179 6.20 2.71 -12.06
N ILE A 180 6.21 3.80 -11.34
CA ILE A 180 7.39 4.29 -10.62
C ILE A 180 7.54 3.50 -9.31
N THR A 181 8.62 2.75 -9.19
CA THR A 181 8.97 2.08 -7.93
C THR A 181 9.96 2.94 -7.13
N PRO A 182 9.78 3.08 -5.81
CA PRO A 182 10.81 3.68 -4.96
C PRO A 182 12.06 2.79 -4.94
N ASP A 183 13.20 3.41 -4.75
CA ASP A 183 14.50 2.74 -4.57
C ASP A 183 14.56 2.00 -3.23
#